data_551142ec12412c71344374e5a6bd6bb1
#
_entry.id   551142ec12412c71344374e5a6bd6bb1
#
_cell.length_a   1.000
_cell.length_b   1.000
_cell.length_c   1.000
_cell.angle_alpha   90.00
_cell.angle_beta   90.00
_cell.angle_gamma   90.00
#
_symmetry.space_group_name_H-M   'P 1'
#
loop_
_entity.id
_entity.type
_entity.pdbx_description
1 polymer ?
#
loop_
_entity_poly.entity_id
_entity_poly.type
_entity_poly.pdbx_seq_one_letter_code
_entity_poly.pdbx_strand_id
1 'polypeptide(L)'
;MGARANRHRGEIEACLDGETRVLCLTLGALAELETAFAVDSLTGLAERFSSGRLKAEDLIRIIGAGLRGGGNLFSDEDVAEMAVAEGLAGFARIAAELLQATFGGGGPAENPPPPHPA
;
A
#
# COMPACT_ATOMS: atom_id res chain seq x y z
N MET A 1 11.74 20.98 -0.36
CA MET A 1 10.70 20.45 0.14
C MET A 1 10.26 19.23 -0.54
N GLY A 2 10.23 18.19 0.04
CA GLY A 2 9.85 16.95 -0.58
C GLY A 2 8.34 16.87 -0.73
N ALA A 3 7.93 15.92 -1.50
CA ALA A 3 6.52 15.63 -1.64
C ALA A 3 5.98 15.11 -0.32
N ARG A 4 4.74 15.42 -0.04
CA ARG A 4 4.08 14.89 1.11
C ARG A 4 3.00 13.95 0.68
N ALA A 5 2.84 12.88 1.42
CA ALA A 5 1.80 11.92 1.14
C ALA A 5 0.44 12.56 1.37
N ASN A 6 -0.51 12.17 0.56
CA ASN A 6 -1.88 12.64 0.67
C ASN A 6 -2.79 11.43 0.83
N ARG A 7 -3.24 11.18 2.04
CA ARG A 7 -4.03 10.00 2.31
C ARG A 7 -5.39 10.00 1.62
N HIS A 8 -5.90 11.18 1.29
CA HIS A 8 -7.14 11.25 0.50
C HIS A 8 -6.94 10.67 -0.89
N ARG A 9 -5.70 10.64 -1.35
CA ARG A 9 -5.37 10.07 -2.66
C ARG A 9 -4.77 8.68 -2.52
N GLY A 10 -4.82 8.11 -1.33
CA GLY A 10 -4.28 6.78 -1.11
C GLY A 10 -2.78 6.75 -0.95
N GLU A 11 -2.15 7.88 -0.68
CA GLU A 11 -0.71 7.96 -0.52
C GLU A 11 -0.31 7.84 0.94
N ILE A 12 0.83 7.20 1.18
CA ILE A 12 1.44 7.20 2.50
C ILE A 12 2.92 7.50 2.35
N GLU A 13 3.55 7.84 3.46
CA GLU A 13 5.00 7.99 3.51
C GLU A 13 5.58 6.86 4.33
N ALA A 14 6.74 6.38 3.90
CA ALA A 14 7.44 5.36 4.66
C ALA A 14 8.93 5.55 4.49
N CYS A 15 9.67 5.21 5.52
CA CYS A 15 11.12 5.29 5.48
C CYS A 15 11.66 3.92 5.10
N LEU A 16 12.31 3.87 3.95
CA LEU A 16 12.87 2.63 3.42
C LEU A 16 14.33 2.90 3.07
N ASP A 17 15.22 2.09 3.61
CA ASP A 17 16.66 2.26 3.40
C ASP A 17 17.11 3.66 3.83
N GLY A 18 16.50 4.17 4.89
CA GLY A 18 16.89 5.47 5.43
C GLY A 18 16.33 6.66 4.69
N GLU A 19 15.48 6.45 3.70
CA GLU A 19 14.91 7.55 2.93
C GLU A 19 13.41 7.51 2.97
N THR A 20 12.81 8.67 3.17
CA THR A 20 11.37 8.80 3.17
C THR A 20 10.86 8.81 1.74
N ARG A 21 9.90 7.92 1.47
CA ARG A 21 9.35 7.80 0.13
C ARG A 21 7.84 7.77 0.19
N VAL A 22 7.21 8.24 -0.88
CA VAL A 22 5.76 8.21 -0.99
C VAL A 22 5.36 6.94 -1.72
N LEU A 23 4.40 6.21 -1.15
CA LEU A 23 3.86 5.00 -1.75
C LEU A 23 2.38 5.23 -2.05
N CYS A 24 1.93 4.65 -3.16
CA CYS A 24 0.54 4.78 -3.57
C CYS A 24 0.17 3.59 -4.44
N LEU A 25 -0.97 2.97 -4.16
CA LEU A 25 -1.45 1.90 -5.03
C LEU A 25 -2.36 2.52 -6.08
N THR A 26 -1.75 2.94 -7.19
CA THR A 26 -2.49 3.45 -8.34
C THR A 26 -3.26 2.31 -8.98
N LEU A 27 -4.13 2.63 -9.94
CA LEU A 27 -4.82 1.58 -10.68
C LEU A 27 -3.83 0.65 -11.35
N GLY A 28 -2.74 1.19 -11.88
CA GLY A 28 -1.71 0.33 -12.48
C GLY A 28 -1.06 -0.57 -11.47
N ALA A 29 -0.77 -0.04 -10.29
CA ALA A 29 -0.19 -0.84 -9.21
C ALA A 29 -1.17 -1.93 -8.77
N LEU A 30 -2.45 -1.59 -8.67
CA LEU A 30 -3.46 -2.56 -8.30
C LEU A 30 -3.59 -3.66 -9.34
N ALA A 31 -3.48 -3.29 -10.62
CA ALA A 31 -3.50 -4.29 -11.69
C ALA A 31 -2.32 -5.25 -11.57
N GLU A 32 -1.13 -4.72 -11.21
CA GLU A 32 0.02 -5.57 -10.96
C GLU A 32 -0.28 -6.59 -9.86
N LEU A 33 -0.91 -6.09 -8.78
CA LEU A 33 -1.19 -6.97 -7.65
C LEU A 33 -2.26 -8.00 -7.99
N GLU A 34 -3.26 -7.63 -8.77
CA GLU A 34 -4.25 -8.61 -9.23
C GLU A 34 -3.57 -9.76 -9.95
N THR A 35 -2.65 -9.43 -10.84
CA THR A 35 -1.91 -10.45 -11.57
C THR A 35 -1.04 -11.27 -10.63
N ALA A 36 -0.31 -10.61 -9.75
CA ALA A 36 0.63 -11.29 -8.86
C ALA A 36 -0.08 -12.23 -7.90
N PHE A 37 -1.27 -11.86 -7.44
CA PHE A 37 -2.01 -12.67 -6.48
C PHE A 37 -3.07 -13.54 -7.16
N ALA A 38 -3.13 -13.50 -8.48
CA ALA A 38 -4.04 -14.34 -9.24
C ALA A 38 -5.50 -14.13 -8.85
N VAL A 39 -5.88 -12.88 -8.63
CA VAL A 39 -7.27 -12.51 -8.40
C VAL A 39 -7.73 -11.68 -9.58
N ASP A 40 -9.03 -11.63 -9.82
CA ASP A 40 -9.54 -10.98 -11.02
C ASP A 40 -10.38 -9.75 -10.75
N SER A 41 -10.33 -9.21 -9.54
CA SER A 41 -11.10 -8.02 -9.23
C SER A 41 -10.50 -7.32 -8.02
N LEU A 42 -10.85 -6.04 -7.88
CA LEU A 42 -10.42 -5.28 -6.71
C LEU A 42 -11.06 -5.83 -5.44
N THR A 43 -12.29 -6.32 -5.53
CA THR A 43 -12.93 -6.95 -4.39
C THR A 43 -12.16 -8.19 -3.96
N GLY A 44 -11.75 -9.00 -4.92
CA GLY A 44 -10.96 -10.18 -4.61
C GLY A 44 -9.64 -9.83 -3.97
N LEU A 45 -9.03 -8.75 -4.45
CA LEU A 45 -7.76 -8.29 -3.89
C LEU A 45 -7.95 -7.83 -2.45
N ALA A 46 -8.99 -7.04 -2.19
CA ALA A 46 -9.27 -6.57 -0.84
C ALA A 46 -9.55 -7.73 0.10
N GLU A 47 -10.28 -8.74 -0.36
CA GLU A 47 -10.56 -9.92 0.44
C GLU A 47 -9.27 -10.68 0.75
N ARG A 48 -8.42 -10.81 -0.24
CA ARG A 48 -7.14 -11.50 -0.07
C ARG A 48 -6.32 -10.85 1.03
N PHE A 49 -6.28 -9.52 1.02
CA PHE A 49 -5.48 -8.79 2.00
C PHE A 49 -6.14 -8.75 3.38
N SER A 50 -7.46 -8.72 3.43
CA SER A 50 -8.13 -8.64 4.72
C SER A 50 -8.09 -9.97 5.47
N SER A 51 -7.69 -11.05 4.79
CA SER A 51 -7.56 -12.35 5.46
C SER A 51 -6.46 -12.34 6.51
N GLY A 52 -5.53 -11.40 6.41
CA GLY A 52 -4.42 -11.32 7.35
C GLY A 52 -3.33 -12.36 7.12
N ARG A 53 -3.43 -13.12 6.06
CA ARG A 53 -2.46 -14.17 5.79
C ARG A 53 -1.46 -13.71 4.76
N LEU A 54 -0.58 -12.80 5.17
CA LEU A 54 0.41 -12.25 4.26
C LEU A 54 1.77 -12.82 4.56
N LYS A 55 2.39 -13.38 3.54
CA LYS A 55 3.75 -13.87 3.64
C LYS A 55 4.72 -12.75 3.32
N ALA A 56 5.99 -12.97 3.64
CA ALA A 56 7.02 -11.97 3.33
C ALA A 56 6.99 -11.59 1.85
N GLU A 57 6.82 -12.57 0.99
CA GLU A 57 6.76 -12.31 -0.45
C GLU A 57 5.59 -11.39 -0.79
N ASP A 58 4.46 -11.57 -0.10
CA ASP A 58 3.30 -10.72 -0.33
C ASP A 58 3.60 -9.28 0.06
N LEU A 59 4.30 -9.09 1.19
CA LEU A 59 4.67 -7.76 1.64
C LEU A 59 5.57 -7.07 0.62
N ILE A 60 6.53 -7.83 0.07
CA ILE A 60 7.43 -7.29 -0.95
C ILE A 60 6.63 -6.82 -2.16
N ARG A 61 5.67 -7.61 -2.60
CA ARG A 61 4.88 -7.25 -3.77
C ARG A 61 4.02 -6.03 -3.53
N ILE A 62 3.41 -5.94 -2.35
CA ILE A 62 2.56 -4.81 -2.01
C ILE A 62 3.38 -3.53 -1.94
N ILE A 63 4.49 -3.58 -1.21
CA ILE A 63 5.34 -2.41 -1.03
C ILE A 63 5.98 -2.01 -2.35
N GLY A 64 6.41 -3.00 -3.13
CA GLY A 64 7.01 -2.71 -4.43
C GLY A 64 6.02 -2.02 -5.37
N ALA A 65 4.80 -2.54 -5.43
CA ALA A 65 3.77 -1.91 -6.26
C ALA A 65 3.47 -0.49 -5.77
N GLY A 66 3.44 -0.30 -4.45
CA GLY A 66 3.20 1.02 -3.87
C GLY A 66 4.30 1.99 -4.19
N LEU A 67 5.56 1.54 -4.12
CA LEU A 67 6.68 2.41 -4.46
C LEU A 67 6.61 2.84 -5.91
N ARG A 68 6.39 1.91 -6.82
CA ARG A 68 6.28 2.24 -8.22
C ARG A 68 5.09 3.14 -8.49
N GLY A 69 3.98 2.91 -7.80
CA GLY A 69 2.82 3.77 -7.92
C GLY A 69 3.09 5.18 -7.41
N GLY A 70 3.98 5.32 -6.46
CA GLY A 70 4.38 6.62 -5.93
C GLY A 70 5.49 7.27 -6.73
N GLY A 71 5.91 6.65 -7.82
CA GLY A 71 6.95 7.22 -8.67
C GLY A 71 8.35 6.76 -8.37
N ASN A 72 8.51 5.78 -7.47
CA ASN A 72 9.83 5.27 -7.09
C ASN A 72 10.07 3.98 -7.85
N LEU A 73 10.98 4.02 -8.80
CA LEU A 73 11.17 2.92 -9.75
C LEU A 73 12.08 1.83 -9.18
N PHE A 74 11.53 1.02 -8.31
CA PHE A 74 12.23 -0.12 -7.74
C PHE A 74 11.53 -1.42 -8.15
N SER A 75 12.33 -2.45 -8.39
CA SER A 75 11.77 -3.76 -8.62
C SER A 75 11.45 -4.43 -7.29
N ASP A 76 10.72 -5.53 -7.35
CA ASP A 76 10.45 -6.31 -6.13
C ASP A 76 11.76 -6.84 -5.54
N GLU A 77 12.73 -7.18 -6.39
CA GLU A 77 14.04 -7.62 -5.91
C GLU A 77 14.72 -6.51 -5.12
N ASP A 78 14.61 -5.27 -5.61
CA ASP A 78 15.18 -4.14 -4.86
C ASP A 78 14.55 -4.00 -3.51
N VAL A 79 13.22 -4.14 -3.46
CA VAL A 79 12.47 -4.01 -2.20
C VAL A 79 12.88 -5.08 -1.21
N ALA A 80 13.11 -6.29 -1.70
CA ALA A 80 13.49 -7.42 -0.84
C ALA A 80 14.81 -7.17 -0.13
N GLU A 81 15.65 -6.27 -0.67
CA GLU A 81 16.94 -5.97 -0.09
C GLU A 81 16.92 -4.75 0.83
N MET A 82 15.80 -4.07 0.93
CA MET A 82 15.74 -2.83 1.68
C MET A 82 15.71 -3.08 3.17
N ALA A 83 16.30 -2.14 3.92
CA ALA A 83 16.27 -2.18 5.37
C ALA A 83 15.20 -1.22 5.87
N VAL A 84 14.48 -1.67 6.88
CA VAL A 84 13.39 -0.89 7.47
C VAL A 84 13.52 -1.00 8.98
N ALA A 85 13.23 0.09 9.69
CA ALA A 85 13.20 0.03 11.14
C ALA A 85 12.23 -1.05 11.58
N GLU A 86 12.63 -1.84 12.58
CA GLU A 86 11.84 -2.95 13.11
C GLU A 86 11.72 -4.12 12.15
N GLY A 87 12.49 -4.12 11.07
CA GLY A 87 12.58 -5.28 10.20
C GLY A 87 11.23 -5.72 9.66
N LEU A 88 10.92 -7.00 9.81
CA LEU A 88 9.68 -7.55 9.25
C LEU A 88 8.44 -6.86 9.80
N ALA A 89 8.43 -6.52 11.09
CA ALA A 89 7.29 -5.83 11.67
C ALA A 89 7.11 -4.46 11.03
N GLY A 90 8.22 -3.78 10.70
CA GLY A 90 8.16 -2.50 10.02
C GLY A 90 7.59 -2.63 8.63
N PHE A 91 8.03 -3.64 7.88
CA PHE A 91 7.46 -3.89 6.55
C PHE A 91 5.97 -4.18 6.65
N ALA A 92 5.57 -4.99 7.61
CA ALA A 92 4.15 -5.33 7.77
C ALA A 92 3.32 -4.08 8.06
N ARG A 93 3.86 -3.18 8.90
CA ARG A 93 3.15 -1.95 9.23
C ARG A 93 3.00 -1.06 8.00
N ILE A 94 4.06 -0.93 7.21
CA ILE A 94 4.00 -0.11 6.00
C ILE A 94 2.95 -0.66 5.04
N ALA A 95 2.97 -1.97 4.83
CA ALA A 95 1.99 -2.60 3.95
C ALA A 95 0.57 -2.38 4.46
N ALA A 96 0.37 -2.52 5.78
CA ALA A 96 -0.95 -2.32 6.37
C ALA A 96 -1.44 -0.89 6.18
N GLU A 97 -0.55 0.09 6.38
CA GLU A 97 -0.92 1.49 6.18
C GLU A 97 -1.29 1.76 4.73
N LEU A 98 -0.53 1.19 3.80
CA LEU A 98 -0.79 1.38 2.39
C LEU A 98 -2.14 0.78 2.00
N LEU A 99 -2.42 -0.42 2.48
CA LEU A 99 -3.69 -1.07 2.20
C LEU A 99 -4.85 -0.31 2.84
N GLN A 100 -4.63 0.21 4.04
CA GLN A 100 -5.63 1.01 4.72
C GLN A 100 -5.93 2.27 3.92
N ALA A 101 -4.91 2.95 3.44
CA ALA A 101 -5.10 4.16 2.65
C ALA A 101 -5.81 3.88 1.34
N THR A 102 -5.63 2.67 0.80
CA THR A 102 -6.19 2.31 -0.49
C THR A 102 -7.63 1.82 -0.38
N PHE A 103 -7.87 0.89 0.55
CA PHE A 103 -9.16 0.22 0.65
C PHE A 103 -9.97 0.65 1.85
N GLY A 104 -9.27 0.91 2.96
CA GLY A 104 -9.96 1.17 4.20
C GLY A 104 -10.43 2.58 4.34
N GLY A 105 -9.78 3.46 3.60
CA GLY A 105 -10.15 4.85 3.69
C GLY A 105 -11.56 5.04 3.34
N GLY A 106 -11.92 4.16 2.67
CA GLY A 106 -13.21 4.28 2.40
C GLY A 106 -13.96 4.10 3.60
N GLY A 107 -13.44 3.99 3.84
CA GLY A 107 -14.11 3.94 4.52
C GLY A 107 -15.07 4.14 4.73
N PRO A 108 -15.32 3.76 4.64
CA PRO A 108 -16.20 4.05 4.72
C PRO A 108 -16.79 4.44 5.61
N ALA A 109 -16.53 4.06 5.73
CA ALA A 109 -16.90 4.27 6.38
C ALA A 109 -17.07 5.09 7.01
N GLU A 110 -16.78 5.23 7.11
CA GLU A 110 -16.77 5.91 7.57
C GLU A 110 -17.34 6.83 7.42
N ASN A 111 -17.61 6.87 7.27
CA ASN A 111 -18.06 7.75 7.04
C ASN A 111 -18.75 8.42 6.84
N PRO A 112 -19.11 8.38 6.88
CA PRO A 112 -19.66 9.16 6.50
C PRO A 112 -20.03 10.19 6.80
N PRO A 113 -20.05 10.67 6.57
CA PRO A 113 -20.38 11.74 6.90
C PRO A 113 -21.45 12.23 7.19
N PRO A 114 -21.65 12.54 7.33
CA PRO A 114 -22.62 13.03 7.44
C PRO A 114 -23.23 13.71 6.87
N PRO A 115 -23.67 13.81 6.79
CA PRO A 115 -24.14 14.54 6.13
C PRO A 115 -24.50 15.67 6.46
N HIS A 116 -24.57 15.94 6.26
CA HIS A 116 -24.95 16.85 6.32
C HIS A 116 -25.97 17.28 6.33
N PRO A 117 -26.10 17.44 6.61
CA PRO A 117 -27.15 17.76 6.71
C PRO A 117 -27.64 18.57 6.20
N ALA A 118 -27.86 18.57 5.99
CA ALA A 118 -28.28 19.38 5.50
C ALA A 118 -28.71 19.95 5.55
#